data_8260cdfd2a7da51fb23bd6ce5d9a9729
#
_entry.id   8260cdfd2a7da51fb23bd6ce5d9a9729
#
_cell.length_a   1.000
_cell.length_b   1.000
_cell.length_c   1.000
_cell.angle_alpha   90.00
_cell.angle_beta   90.00
_cell.angle_gamma   90.00
#
_symmetry.space_group_name_H-M   'P 1'
#
loop_
_entity.id
_entity.type
_entity.pdbx_description
1 polymer ?
#
loop_
_entity_poly.entity_id
_entity_poly.type
_entity_poly.pdbx_seq_one_letter_code
_entity_poly.pdbx_strand_id
1 'polypeptide(L)'
;MNTAKELYDRWLAQPELDTAMAEELHGIAGDDAAITDRFYRDLEFGTGGLRGVLGAGTNRMNLYTVRKATQGLADYLNATDLPKKIAIAHDSRNNGELFTREAARVLAANGITACVYPRLEPTPALSWAVRYLGCGAGVCITASHNPAKYNGYKVYGADGCQITLEVADKILAAIEKVDCFDGVKLVDYEAGVQAGRIVSIDDKCLDDFVQAVYDQRVGDGTGIEQLKLVYTPLNGTGLECVKKLLAKLGVTHVTVVPEQETPDGNFPTCPYPNPEIREAMQKGLELCDKVHPDLLLGTDPDCDRCGTAVPDGKGGYRLITGNEMGIILLDYICRTRLARGTMPKDPVAVTTIVSTDMATPVAKKYGVELRRTLTGFKFIGEQIGKLEAEGCVERYIFGFEESYGYLSGGHVRDKDAVNATLLVCEAAAWYAQQGMTLLDAIEALYKEFGYYRNALCSFAFEGETGMYTMQNLMKALRADPPKEIAGYAVERVADYDTDGTGLPRANVLEYHLAGGHKLMVRPSGTEPKIKVYLSAVGKSEAEADAVNAELAKAAEMLMK
;
A
#
# COMPACT_ATOMS: atom_id res chain seq x y z
N MET A 1 32.43 -3.36 -13.69
CA MET A 1 31.24 -4.11 -13.29
C MET A 1 31.42 -5.55 -13.72
N ASN A 2 31.15 -6.52 -12.86
CA ASN A 2 31.17 -7.93 -13.25
C ASN A 2 30.04 -8.20 -14.24
N THR A 3 30.26 -9.07 -15.22
CA THR A 3 29.19 -9.53 -16.11
C THR A 3 28.20 -10.42 -15.36
N ALA A 4 27.00 -10.60 -15.90
CA ALA A 4 26.00 -11.51 -15.31
C ALA A 4 26.56 -12.93 -15.15
N LYS A 5 27.38 -13.40 -16.12
CA LYS A 5 28.02 -14.71 -16.07
C LYS A 5 29.07 -14.82 -14.96
N GLU A 6 29.89 -13.77 -14.76
CA GLU A 6 30.89 -13.75 -13.67
C GLU A 6 30.20 -13.77 -12.29
N LEU A 7 29.07 -13.07 -12.12
CA LEU A 7 28.29 -13.09 -10.89
C LEU A 7 27.66 -14.47 -10.66
N TYR A 8 27.09 -15.10 -11.69
CA TYR A 8 26.55 -16.44 -11.62
C TYR A 8 27.62 -17.46 -11.19
N ASP A 9 28.81 -17.43 -11.82
CA ASP A 9 29.92 -18.32 -11.49
C ASP A 9 30.43 -18.09 -10.06
N ARG A 10 30.50 -16.82 -9.62
CA ARG A 10 30.83 -16.46 -8.24
C ARG A 10 29.86 -17.02 -7.23
N TRP A 11 28.55 -16.97 -7.53
CA TRP A 11 27.52 -17.53 -6.63
C TRP A 11 27.69 -19.04 -6.48
N LEU A 12 27.84 -19.77 -7.58
CA LEU A 12 28.07 -21.23 -7.55
C LEU A 12 29.38 -21.63 -6.86
N ALA A 13 30.36 -20.75 -6.86
CA ALA A 13 31.65 -21.00 -6.19
C ALA A 13 31.60 -20.80 -4.66
N GLN A 14 30.47 -20.30 -4.09
CA GLN A 14 30.35 -20.11 -2.65
C GLN A 14 30.24 -21.44 -1.91
N PRO A 15 31.13 -21.74 -0.93
CA PRO A 15 31.13 -23.03 -0.25
C PRO A 15 29.87 -23.29 0.59
N GLU A 16 29.25 -22.22 1.08
CA GLU A 16 28.05 -22.27 1.95
C GLU A 16 26.80 -21.72 1.26
N LEU A 17 26.75 -21.82 -0.09
CA LEU A 17 25.55 -21.44 -0.83
C LEU A 17 24.38 -22.33 -0.38
N ASP A 18 23.23 -21.74 -0.13
CA ASP A 18 22.01 -22.47 0.18
C ASP A 18 21.73 -23.56 -0.87
N THR A 19 21.44 -24.77 -0.42
CA THR A 19 21.34 -25.96 -1.29
C THR A 19 20.26 -25.79 -2.35
N ALA A 20 19.09 -25.25 -2.00
CA ALA A 20 18.00 -25.06 -2.95
C ALA A 20 18.37 -24.00 -4.00
N MET A 21 19.10 -22.95 -3.60
CA MET A 21 19.59 -21.93 -4.55
C MET A 21 20.69 -22.48 -5.44
N ALA A 22 21.58 -23.33 -4.93
CA ALA A 22 22.59 -24.00 -5.74
C ALA A 22 21.94 -24.90 -6.81
N GLU A 23 20.93 -25.69 -6.42
CA GLU A 23 20.15 -26.53 -7.34
C GLU A 23 19.44 -25.70 -8.41
N GLU A 24 18.81 -24.58 -8.01
CA GLU A 24 18.16 -23.65 -8.93
C GLU A 24 19.16 -23.06 -9.95
N LEU A 25 20.35 -22.64 -9.50
CA LEU A 25 21.38 -22.11 -10.39
C LEU A 25 21.95 -23.20 -11.31
N HIS A 26 22.17 -24.41 -10.82
CA HIS A 26 22.58 -25.52 -11.68
C HIS A 26 21.53 -25.85 -12.74
N GLY A 27 20.24 -25.70 -12.41
CA GLY A 27 19.13 -25.93 -13.34
C GLY A 27 19.07 -24.96 -14.53
N ILE A 28 19.72 -23.80 -14.43
CA ILE A 28 19.81 -22.81 -15.52
C ILE A 28 21.20 -22.77 -16.20
N ALA A 29 22.06 -23.75 -15.91
CA ALA A 29 23.39 -23.82 -16.50
C ALA A 29 23.30 -23.88 -18.03
N GLY A 30 23.93 -22.91 -18.72
CA GLY A 30 23.88 -22.80 -20.19
C GLY A 30 22.66 -22.02 -20.75
N ASP A 31 21.75 -21.56 -19.91
CA ASP A 31 20.69 -20.63 -20.31
C ASP A 31 21.14 -19.18 -20.02
N ASP A 32 21.78 -18.56 -21.01
CA ASP A 32 22.32 -17.20 -20.89
C ASP A 32 21.22 -16.16 -20.63
N ALA A 33 20.01 -16.37 -21.13
CA ALA A 33 18.89 -15.46 -20.89
C ALA A 33 18.44 -15.53 -19.43
N ALA A 34 18.26 -16.73 -18.87
CA ALA A 34 17.92 -16.94 -17.47
C ALA A 34 19.02 -16.46 -16.51
N ILE A 35 20.29 -16.66 -16.86
CA ILE A 35 21.45 -16.14 -16.10
C ILE A 35 21.44 -14.61 -16.12
N THR A 36 21.29 -14.00 -17.30
CA THR A 36 21.25 -12.54 -17.43
C THR A 36 20.11 -11.94 -16.63
N ASP A 37 18.90 -12.47 -16.72
CA ASP A 37 17.72 -11.98 -15.98
C ASP A 37 17.94 -11.96 -14.44
N ARG A 38 18.72 -12.91 -13.91
CA ARG A 38 18.99 -13.03 -12.48
C ARG A 38 20.17 -12.18 -11.98
N PHE A 39 21.10 -11.83 -12.87
CA PHE A 39 22.39 -11.24 -12.49
C PHE A 39 22.79 -9.96 -13.21
N TYR A 40 21.95 -9.41 -14.13
CA TYR A 40 22.33 -8.20 -14.88
C TYR A 40 22.43 -6.94 -14.01
N ARG A 41 21.83 -6.97 -12.82
CA ARG A 41 21.89 -5.91 -11.80
C ARG A 41 21.62 -6.47 -10.40
N ASP A 42 21.85 -5.66 -9.40
CA ASP A 42 21.34 -5.91 -8.06
C ASP A 42 19.83 -5.59 -8.00
N LEU A 43 19.11 -6.25 -7.09
CA LEU A 43 17.71 -5.93 -6.80
C LEU A 43 17.63 -4.49 -6.27
N GLU A 44 16.83 -3.68 -6.94
CA GLU A 44 16.73 -2.25 -6.67
C GLU A 44 16.07 -1.99 -5.32
N PHE A 45 16.74 -1.22 -4.47
CA PHE A 45 16.15 -0.65 -3.27
C PHE A 45 15.39 0.61 -3.66
N GLY A 46 14.14 0.44 -4.12
CA GLY A 46 13.31 1.54 -4.58
C GLY A 46 13.06 2.62 -3.52
N THR A 47 11.94 3.29 -3.60
CA THR A 47 11.64 4.45 -2.73
C THR A 47 11.35 4.12 -1.26
N GLY A 48 11.60 2.91 -0.81
CA GLY A 48 11.34 2.52 0.59
C GLY A 48 11.52 1.03 0.87
N GLY A 49 12.30 0.30 0.05
CA GLY A 49 12.59 -1.11 0.27
C GLY A 49 12.77 -1.91 -1.01
N LEU A 50 13.04 -3.20 -0.86
CA LEU A 50 13.18 -4.14 -1.97
C LEU A 50 11.82 -4.75 -2.36
N ARG A 51 11.66 -5.06 -3.64
CA ARG A 51 10.58 -5.93 -4.14
C ARG A 51 11.08 -6.69 -5.37
N GLY A 52 10.93 -8.00 -5.38
CA GLY A 52 11.39 -8.82 -6.49
C GLY A 52 10.78 -10.21 -6.49
N VAL A 53 11.05 -10.92 -7.58
CA VAL A 53 10.73 -12.34 -7.72
C VAL A 53 11.63 -13.15 -6.78
N LEU A 54 11.06 -14.15 -6.10
CA LEU A 54 11.80 -15.11 -5.29
C LEU A 54 12.74 -15.95 -6.16
N GLY A 55 13.94 -16.25 -5.68
CA GLY A 55 14.89 -17.16 -6.34
C GLY A 55 16.36 -16.75 -6.14
N ALA A 56 17.24 -17.53 -6.72
CA ALA A 56 18.69 -17.30 -6.67
C ALA A 56 19.13 -16.18 -7.64
N GLY A 57 20.05 -15.34 -7.20
CA GLY A 57 20.63 -14.26 -7.98
C GLY A 57 20.56 -12.89 -7.31
N THR A 58 21.34 -11.94 -7.84
CA THR A 58 21.42 -10.57 -7.29
C THR A 58 20.15 -9.76 -7.57
N ASN A 59 19.45 -10.04 -8.67
CA ASN A 59 18.17 -9.40 -9.05
C ASN A 59 16.95 -10.23 -8.59
N ARG A 60 17.04 -10.89 -7.44
CA ARG A 60 16.00 -11.73 -6.84
C ARG A 60 15.87 -11.48 -5.35
N MET A 61 14.67 -11.74 -4.81
CA MET A 61 14.45 -11.81 -3.37
C MET A 61 14.91 -13.17 -2.85
N ASN A 62 15.91 -13.17 -2.01
CA ASN A 62 16.46 -14.36 -1.34
C ASN A 62 17.15 -13.96 -0.03
N LEU A 63 17.63 -14.95 0.70
CA LEU A 63 18.28 -14.72 2.00
C LEU A 63 19.53 -13.83 1.90
N TYR A 64 20.31 -13.89 0.80
CA TYR A 64 21.52 -13.08 0.62
C TYR A 64 21.19 -11.63 0.34
N THR A 65 20.19 -11.36 -0.52
CA THR A 65 19.75 -9.99 -0.81
C THR A 65 19.07 -9.34 0.41
N VAL A 66 18.31 -10.12 1.20
CA VAL A 66 17.74 -9.66 2.48
C VAL A 66 18.85 -9.35 3.51
N ARG A 67 19.84 -10.25 3.66
CA ARG A 67 20.98 -10.04 4.54
C ARG A 67 21.76 -8.77 4.16
N LYS A 68 22.07 -8.61 2.86
CA LYS A 68 22.76 -7.42 2.32
C LYS A 68 22.00 -6.14 2.64
N ALA A 69 20.70 -6.10 2.36
CA ALA A 69 19.85 -4.94 2.66
C ALA A 69 19.79 -4.64 4.16
N THR A 70 19.69 -5.70 4.99
CA THR A 70 19.64 -5.55 6.44
C THR A 70 20.98 -5.07 7.01
N GLN A 71 22.12 -5.52 6.45
CA GLN A 71 23.44 -5.01 6.86
C GLN A 71 23.56 -3.51 6.56
N GLY A 72 23.16 -3.07 5.34
CA GLY A 72 23.16 -1.65 4.99
C GLY A 72 22.22 -0.81 5.88
N LEU A 73 21.04 -1.34 6.23
CA LEU A 73 20.15 -0.69 7.20
C LEU A 73 20.79 -0.61 8.59
N ALA A 74 21.47 -1.67 9.02
CA ALA A 74 22.19 -1.68 10.31
C ALA A 74 23.33 -0.66 10.32
N ASP A 75 24.12 -0.58 9.26
CA ASP A 75 25.22 0.38 9.12
C ASP A 75 24.68 1.82 9.12
N TYR A 76 23.59 2.08 8.39
CA TYR A 76 22.91 3.37 8.44
C TYR A 76 22.44 3.70 9.85
N LEU A 77 21.70 2.81 10.50
CA LEU A 77 21.16 3.07 11.84
C LEU A 77 22.28 3.31 12.86
N ASN A 78 23.37 2.53 12.79
CA ASN A 78 24.52 2.69 13.67
C ASN A 78 25.26 4.03 13.49
N ALA A 79 25.17 4.64 12.31
CA ALA A 79 25.71 5.96 12.03
C ALA A 79 24.81 7.14 12.47
N THR A 80 23.63 6.87 13.03
CA THR A 80 22.68 7.88 13.52
C THR A 80 22.57 7.85 15.05
N ASP A 81 21.90 8.85 15.64
CA ASP A 81 21.54 8.87 17.08
C ASP A 81 20.21 8.16 17.37
N LEU A 82 19.57 7.55 16.37
CA LEU A 82 18.32 6.82 16.55
C LEU A 82 18.49 5.58 17.47
N PRO A 83 17.41 5.14 18.15
CA PRO A 83 17.43 3.93 18.96
C PRO A 83 17.94 2.70 18.18
N LYS A 84 18.86 1.92 18.77
CA LYS A 84 19.42 0.70 18.18
C LYS A 84 18.47 -0.48 18.39
N LYS A 85 17.24 -0.31 17.89
CA LYS A 85 16.14 -1.25 17.99
C LYS A 85 15.32 -1.20 16.72
N ILE A 86 14.94 -2.35 16.15
CA ILE A 86 14.13 -2.47 14.93
C ILE A 86 13.00 -3.45 15.19
N ALA A 87 11.75 -3.07 14.86
CA ALA A 87 10.61 -3.97 14.85
C ALA A 87 10.53 -4.69 13.51
N ILE A 88 10.19 -5.99 13.50
CA ILE A 88 10.06 -6.81 12.28
C ILE A 88 8.72 -7.52 12.29
N ALA A 89 8.01 -7.42 11.16
CA ALA A 89 6.81 -8.20 10.84
C ALA A 89 6.93 -8.82 9.45
N HIS A 90 6.11 -9.83 9.17
CA HIS A 90 5.97 -10.40 7.83
C HIS A 90 4.52 -10.78 7.54
N ASP A 91 4.17 -10.85 6.26
CA ASP A 91 2.89 -11.37 5.80
C ASP A 91 2.92 -12.90 5.56
N SER A 92 1.87 -13.43 4.92
CA SER A 92 1.73 -14.85 4.64
C SER A 92 2.59 -15.39 3.49
N ARG A 93 3.37 -14.53 2.82
CA ARG A 93 4.14 -14.91 1.64
C ARG A 93 5.23 -15.94 1.92
N ASN A 94 5.51 -16.76 0.89
CA ASN A 94 6.59 -17.74 0.94
C ASN A 94 7.91 -17.08 1.34
N ASN A 95 8.68 -17.75 2.20
CA ASN A 95 9.93 -17.26 2.80
C ASN A 95 9.81 -16.05 3.76
N GLY A 96 8.60 -15.62 4.14
CA GLY A 96 8.41 -14.51 5.07
C GLY A 96 9.12 -14.73 6.41
N GLU A 97 8.89 -15.88 7.04
CA GLU A 97 9.55 -16.26 8.30
C GLU A 97 11.08 -16.39 8.13
N LEU A 98 11.55 -17.05 7.05
CA LEU A 98 12.98 -17.17 6.77
C LEU A 98 13.65 -15.80 6.68
N PHE A 99 13.11 -14.88 5.89
CA PHE A 99 13.67 -13.55 5.71
C PHE A 99 13.63 -12.73 7.01
N THR A 100 12.60 -12.89 7.81
CA THR A 100 12.48 -12.28 9.14
C THR A 100 13.60 -12.77 10.07
N ARG A 101 13.84 -14.08 10.13
CA ARG A 101 14.92 -14.67 10.94
C ARG A 101 16.30 -14.20 10.48
N GLU A 102 16.53 -14.16 9.16
CA GLU A 102 17.80 -13.69 8.60
C GLU A 102 18.05 -12.20 8.88
N ALA A 103 17.04 -11.36 8.74
CA ALA A 103 17.13 -9.95 9.11
C ALA A 103 17.45 -9.79 10.62
N ALA A 104 16.78 -10.52 11.49
CA ALA A 104 17.04 -10.48 12.94
C ALA A 104 18.47 -10.91 13.30
N ARG A 105 19.02 -11.94 12.62
CA ARG A 105 20.40 -12.41 12.80
C ARG A 105 21.43 -11.33 12.45
N VAL A 106 21.24 -10.65 11.33
CA VAL A 106 22.11 -9.54 10.89
C VAL A 106 22.05 -8.38 11.88
N LEU A 107 20.86 -7.96 12.29
CA LEU A 107 20.68 -6.86 13.26
C LEU A 107 21.36 -7.17 14.58
N ALA A 108 21.12 -8.36 15.13
CA ALA A 108 21.73 -8.80 16.38
C ALA A 108 23.27 -8.81 16.32
N ALA A 109 23.85 -9.29 15.18
CA ALA A 109 25.30 -9.27 14.97
C ALA A 109 25.89 -7.86 14.88
N ASN A 110 25.07 -6.86 14.56
CA ASN A 110 25.48 -5.44 14.51
C ASN A 110 25.11 -4.67 15.79
N GLY A 111 24.75 -5.35 16.87
CA GLY A 111 24.44 -4.74 18.16
C GLY A 111 23.07 -4.07 18.24
N ILE A 112 22.22 -4.30 17.25
CA ILE A 112 20.86 -3.76 17.17
C ILE A 112 19.87 -4.80 17.72
N THR A 113 18.95 -4.39 18.59
CA THR A 113 17.90 -5.28 19.09
C THR A 113 16.81 -5.45 18.04
N ALA A 114 16.61 -6.67 17.57
CA ALA A 114 15.51 -7.05 16.70
C ALA A 114 14.29 -7.46 17.53
N CYS A 115 13.21 -6.67 17.46
CA CYS A 115 11.92 -6.99 18.05
C CYS A 115 11.07 -7.66 16.98
N VAL A 116 10.81 -8.96 17.11
CA VAL A 116 10.19 -9.78 16.07
C VAL A 116 8.79 -10.20 16.49
N TYR A 117 7.79 -9.99 15.65
CA TYR A 117 6.49 -10.61 15.88
C TYR A 117 6.63 -12.14 15.78
N PRO A 118 6.06 -12.90 16.72
CA PRO A 118 6.23 -14.36 16.77
C PRO A 118 5.46 -15.10 15.67
N ARG A 119 4.60 -14.40 14.97
CA ARG A 119 3.77 -14.88 13.85
C ARG A 119 3.61 -13.77 12.81
N LEU A 120 2.98 -14.11 11.68
CA LEU A 120 2.64 -13.11 10.65
C LEU A 120 1.69 -12.05 11.21
N GLU A 121 1.94 -10.78 10.88
CA GLU A 121 1.13 -9.64 11.36
C GLU A 121 0.96 -8.57 10.27
N PRO A 122 -0.12 -7.77 10.37
CA PRO A 122 -0.40 -6.68 9.44
C PRO A 122 0.71 -5.62 9.34
N THR A 123 0.89 -5.05 8.16
CA THR A 123 1.76 -3.87 7.96
C THR A 123 1.43 -2.71 8.94
N PRO A 124 0.16 -2.32 9.18
CA PRO A 124 -0.13 -1.30 10.19
C PRO A 124 0.23 -1.70 11.61
N ALA A 125 0.18 -2.98 11.96
CA ALA A 125 0.66 -3.44 13.27
C ALA A 125 2.18 -3.25 13.43
N LEU A 126 2.97 -3.37 12.34
CA LEU A 126 4.38 -2.99 12.36
C LEU A 126 4.56 -1.49 12.59
N SER A 127 3.83 -0.64 11.83
CA SER A 127 3.88 0.82 12.01
C SER A 127 3.60 1.21 13.47
N TRP A 128 2.61 0.56 14.09
CA TRP A 128 2.29 0.70 15.51
C TRP A 128 3.45 0.24 16.40
N ALA A 129 4.00 -0.96 16.20
CA ALA A 129 5.05 -1.53 17.02
C ALA A 129 6.33 -0.69 17.02
N VAL A 130 6.70 -0.10 15.87
CA VAL A 130 7.85 0.82 15.77
C VAL A 130 7.71 1.97 16.76
N ARG A 131 6.56 2.60 16.80
CA ARG A 131 6.26 3.73 17.70
C ARG A 131 6.09 3.27 19.16
N TYR A 132 5.30 2.23 19.37
CA TYR A 132 4.95 1.68 20.68
C TYR A 132 6.19 1.19 21.45
N LEU A 133 7.12 0.53 20.76
CA LEU A 133 8.34 0.00 21.35
C LEU A 133 9.51 1.00 21.35
N GLY A 134 9.35 2.18 20.77
CA GLY A 134 10.42 3.17 20.63
C GLY A 134 11.58 2.66 19.78
N CYS A 135 11.27 2.07 18.61
CA CYS A 135 12.28 1.58 17.67
C CYS A 135 12.87 2.73 16.83
N GLY A 136 14.12 2.57 16.40
CA GLY A 136 14.75 3.52 15.47
C GLY A 136 14.36 3.26 14.00
N ALA A 137 13.84 2.08 13.70
CA ALA A 137 13.32 1.71 12.39
C ALA A 137 12.37 0.49 12.50
N GLY A 138 11.71 0.15 11.39
CA GLY A 138 10.92 -1.06 11.24
C GLY A 138 11.17 -1.74 9.91
N VAL A 139 10.92 -3.04 9.84
CA VAL A 139 11.00 -3.84 8.61
C VAL A 139 9.74 -4.68 8.47
N CYS A 140 9.07 -4.59 7.32
CA CYS A 140 7.98 -5.48 6.95
C CYS A 140 8.38 -6.34 5.74
N ILE A 141 8.38 -7.65 5.92
CA ILE A 141 8.64 -8.61 4.84
C ILE A 141 7.32 -8.89 4.14
N THR A 142 7.10 -8.19 3.04
CA THR A 142 5.87 -8.27 2.25
C THR A 142 6.06 -7.72 0.84
N ALA A 143 5.29 -8.24 -0.12
CA ALA A 143 5.10 -7.63 -1.43
C ALA A 143 3.64 -7.18 -1.62
N SER A 144 2.89 -6.91 -0.54
CA SER A 144 1.49 -6.48 -0.54
C SER A 144 0.63 -7.45 -1.38
N HIS A 145 -0.07 -6.97 -2.38
CA HIS A 145 -0.97 -7.72 -3.25
C HIS A 145 -0.33 -8.34 -4.52
N ASN A 146 1.00 -8.33 -4.63
CA ASN A 146 1.65 -8.94 -5.79
C ASN A 146 1.45 -10.47 -5.82
N PRO A 147 1.58 -11.13 -7.01
CA PRO A 147 1.52 -12.59 -7.11
C PRO A 147 2.46 -13.34 -6.17
N ALA A 148 2.17 -14.62 -5.93
CA ALA A 148 2.91 -15.51 -5.00
C ALA A 148 4.43 -15.59 -5.24
N LYS A 149 4.85 -15.45 -6.50
CA LYS A 149 6.28 -15.47 -6.87
C LYS A 149 7.09 -14.27 -6.38
N TYR A 150 6.44 -13.22 -5.85
CA TYR A 150 7.10 -12.03 -5.32
C TYR A 150 7.18 -12.06 -3.79
N ASN A 151 8.24 -11.46 -3.26
CA ASN A 151 8.31 -10.99 -1.90
C ASN A 151 9.03 -9.63 -1.85
N GLY A 152 9.10 -9.01 -0.68
CA GLY A 152 9.69 -7.68 -0.52
C GLY A 152 10.19 -7.45 0.90
N TYR A 153 10.81 -6.27 1.08
CA TYR A 153 11.42 -5.82 2.32
C TYR A 153 11.16 -4.31 2.42
N LYS A 154 10.08 -3.92 3.09
CA LYS A 154 9.72 -2.51 3.29
C LYS A 154 10.40 -1.98 4.56
N VAL A 155 10.96 -0.75 4.49
CA VAL A 155 11.62 -0.10 5.63
C VAL A 155 10.78 1.07 6.13
N TYR A 156 10.66 1.17 7.45
CA TYR A 156 9.92 2.21 8.18
C TYR A 156 10.88 3.00 9.07
N GLY A 157 10.65 4.30 9.20
CA GLY A 157 11.36 5.17 10.11
C GLY A 157 10.87 5.06 11.57
N ALA A 158 11.54 5.75 12.47
CA ALA A 158 11.20 5.77 13.90
C ALA A 158 9.80 6.34 14.20
N ASP A 159 9.25 7.10 13.28
CA ASP A 159 7.89 7.65 13.33
C ASP A 159 6.79 6.64 12.92
N GLY A 160 7.18 5.44 12.48
CA GLY A 160 6.29 4.41 11.97
C GLY A 160 5.81 4.64 10.54
N CYS A 161 6.31 5.66 9.84
CA CYS A 161 6.04 5.89 8.43
C CYS A 161 7.05 5.14 7.55
N GLN A 162 6.65 4.70 6.38
CA GLN A 162 7.61 4.20 5.40
C GLN A 162 8.60 5.31 5.06
N ILE A 163 9.89 4.98 4.99
CA ILE A 163 10.98 5.96 4.86
C ILE A 163 10.80 6.92 3.68
N THR A 164 11.24 8.17 3.87
CA THR A 164 11.28 9.19 2.82
C THR A 164 12.36 8.87 1.78
N LEU A 165 12.31 9.58 0.64
CA LEU A 165 13.31 9.42 -0.43
C LEU A 165 14.73 9.68 0.08
N GLU A 166 14.92 10.76 0.87
CA GLU A 166 16.23 11.12 1.41
C GLU A 166 16.82 10.03 2.31
N VAL A 167 16.00 9.42 3.17
CA VAL A 167 16.42 8.32 4.04
C VAL A 167 16.69 7.05 3.22
N ALA A 168 15.85 6.77 2.21
CA ALA A 168 16.05 5.65 1.30
C ALA A 168 17.40 5.75 0.57
N ASP A 169 17.76 6.93 0.06
CA ASP A 169 19.04 7.16 -0.61
C ASP A 169 20.24 6.92 0.33
N LYS A 170 20.15 7.34 1.59
CA LYS A 170 21.20 7.09 2.59
C LYS A 170 21.37 5.61 2.91
N ILE A 171 20.26 4.87 3.03
CA ILE A 171 20.28 3.43 3.25
C ILE A 171 20.81 2.71 2.02
N LEU A 172 20.38 3.10 0.81
CA LEU A 172 20.88 2.53 -0.44
C LEU A 172 22.39 2.71 -0.56
N ALA A 173 22.92 3.91 -0.29
CA ALA A 173 24.35 4.18 -0.29
C ALA A 173 25.15 3.34 0.74
N ALA A 174 24.51 2.89 1.82
CA ALA A 174 25.10 1.93 2.74
C ALA A 174 25.05 0.51 2.19
N ILE A 175 23.91 0.07 1.60
CA ILE A 175 23.73 -1.25 0.98
C ILE A 175 24.72 -1.49 -0.15
N GLU A 176 24.98 -0.49 -0.99
CA GLU A 176 25.91 -0.59 -2.12
C GLU A 176 27.36 -0.90 -1.72
N LYS A 177 27.74 -0.60 -0.49
CA LYS A 177 29.08 -0.91 0.06
C LYS A 177 29.19 -2.33 0.60
N VAL A 178 28.07 -3.03 0.76
CA VAL A 178 28.03 -4.37 1.34
C VAL A 178 28.20 -5.42 0.27
N ASP A 179 29.20 -6.28 0.40
CA ASP A 179 29.25 -7.53 -0.37
C ASP A 179 28.26 -8.54 0.21
N CYS A 180 27.49 -9.23 -0.62
CA CYS A 180 26.40 -10.09 -0.18
C CYS A 180 26.87 -11.37 0.55
N PHE A 181 28.14 -11.78 0.40
CA PHE A 181 28.72 -12.93 1.09
C PHE A 181 29.65 -12.49 2.21
N ASP A 182 30.69 -11.73 1.88
CA ASP A 182 31.79 -11.39 2.80
C ASP A 182 31.52 -10.14 3.64
N GLY A 183 30.55 -9.29 3.24
CA GLY A 183 30.25 -8.01 3.86
C GLY A 183 29.18 -8.07 4.97
N VAL A 184 28.54 -9.22 5.18
CA VAL A 184 27.41 -9.37 6.13
C VAL A 184 27.85 -10.03 7.43
N LYS A 185 27.54 -9.40 8.56
CA LYS A 185 27.75 -9.99 9.89
C LYS A 185 26.52 -10.81 10.27
N LEU A 186 26.73 -12.00 10.77
CA LEU A 186 25.68 -12.92 11.21
C LEU A 186 25.99 -13.45 12.62
N VAL A 187 24.93 -13.67 13.39
CA VAL A 187 24.95 -14.44 14.63
C VAL A 187 24.00 -15.63 14.49
N ASP A 188 24.23 -16.69 15.23
CA ASP A 188 23.24 -17.75 15.35
C ASP A 188 21.95 -17.17 15.99
N TYR A 189 20.79 -17.59 15.47
CA TYR A 189 19.51 -17.02 15.91
C TYR A 189 19.26 -17.24 17.41
N GLU A 190 19.48 -18.48 17.89
CA GLU A 190 19.24 -18.84 19.28
C GLU A 190 20.27 -18.15 20.21
N ALA A 191 21.50 -17.99 19.74
CA ALA A 191 22.50 -17.18 20.47
C ALA A 191 22.07 -15.70 20.55
N GLY A 192 21.47 -15.16 19.48
CA GLY A 192 20.89 -13.82 19.49
C GLY A 192 19.74 -13.67 20.47
N VAL A 193 18.87 -14.66 20.59
CA VAL A 193 17.78 -14.73 21.58
C VAL A 193 18.34 -14.78 22.99
N GLN A 194 19.30 -15.68 23.26
CA GLN A 194 19.93 -15.83 24.58
C GLN A 194 20.65 -14.54 25.02
N ALA A 195 21.23 -13.81 24.07
CA ALA A 195 21.88 -12.53 24.33
C ALA A 195 20.89 -11.35 24.50
N GLY A 196 19.59 -11.58 24.37
CA GLY A 196 18.56 -10.53 24.43
C GLY A 196 18.62 -9.53 23.27
N ARG A 197 19.23 -9.93 22.15
CA ARG A 197 19.32 -9.12 20.92
C ARG A 197 18.24 -9.46 19.90
N ILE A 198 17.62 -10.62 20.02
CA ILE A 198 16.42 -11.00 19.30
C ILE A 198 15.34 -11.24 20.34
N VAL A 199 14.29 -10.43 20.32
CA VAL A 199 13.22 -10.47 21.31
C VAL A 199 11.87 -10.61 20.62
N SER A 200 10.98 -11.43 21.17
CA SER A 200 9.61 -11.55 20.69
C SER A 200 8.82 -10.31 21.10
N ILE A 201 8.00 -9.79 20.18
CA ILE A 201 6.98 -8.80 20.49
C ILE A 201 5.83 -9.52 21.21
N ASP A 202 5.39 -8.97 22.30
CA ASP A 202 4.34 -9.49 23.17
C ASP A 202 2.95 -9.27 22.52
N ASP A 203 2.02 -10.18 22.73
CA ASP A 203 0.63 -10.10 22.23
C ASP A 203 -0.07 -8.82 22.69
N LYS A 204 0.32 -8.27 23.83
CA LYS A 204 -0.21 -6.99 24.31
C LYS A 204 0.03 -5.85 23.32
N CYS A 205 1.15 -5.85 22.59
CA CYS A 205 1.42 -4.84 21.57
C CYS A 205 0.35 -4.88 20.46
N LEU A 206 -0.06 -6.07 20.04
CA LEU A 206 -1.11 -6.26 19.04
C LEU A 206 -2.51 -5.90 19.60
N ASP A 207 -2.79 -6.29 20.84
CA ASP A 207 -4.06 -5.94 21.50
C ASP A 207 -4.20 -4.43 21.69
N ASP A 208 -3.11 -3.74 22.07
CA ASP A 208 -3.07 -2.28 22.18
C ASP A 208 -3.19 -1.60 20.80
N PHE A 209 -2.65 -2.20 19.72
CA PHE A 209 -2.90 -1.75 18.36
C PHE A 209 -4.39 -1.81 18.01
N VAL A 210 -5.03 -2.97 18.21
CA VAL A 210 -6.48 -3.12 17.95
C VAL A 210 -7.30 -2.17 18.82
N GLN A 211 -6.87 -1.91 20.06
CA GLN A 211 -7.51 -0.93 20.93
C GLN A 211 -7.36 0.49 20.38
N ALA A 212 -6.16 0.86 19.91
CA ALA A 212 -5.91 2.16 19.30
C ALA A 212 -6.74 2.37 18.03
N VAL A 213 -6.94 1.31 17.21
CA VAL A 213 -7.88 1.33 16.08
C VAL A 213 -9.32 1.54 16.58
N TYR A 214 -9.77 0.78 17.57
CA TYR A 214 -11.11 0.90 18.14
C TYR A 214 -11.39 2.31 18.66
N ASP A 215 -10.39 2.97 19.23
CA ASP A 215 -10.49 4.34 19.75
C ASP A 215 -10.64 5.40 18.65
N GLN A 216 -10.42 5.05 17.36
CA GLN A 216 -10.67 5.92 16.21
C GLN A 216 -12.15 5.99 15.80
N ARG A 217 -13.04 5.37 16.53
CA ARG A 217 -14.49 5.46 16.26
C ARG A 217 -14.94 6.91 16.15
N VAL A 218 -15.76 7.17 15.15
CA VAL A 218 -16.33 8.51 14.89
C VAL A 218 -17.76 8.60 15.39
N GLY A 219 -18.54 7.52 15.19
CA GLY A 219 -19.94 7.40 15.62
C GLY A 219 -20.08 6.94 17.06
N ASP A 220 -21.33 6.71 17.47
CA ASP A 220 -21.68 6.11 18.77
C ASP A 220 -21.78 4.59 18.70
N GLY A 221 -21.66 4.02 17.51
CA GLY A 221 -21.74 2.58 17.26
C GLY A 221 -23.16 2.03 17.16
N THR A 222 -24.20 2.87 17.21
CA THR A 222 -25.59 2.42 17.15
C THR A 222 -25.86 1.63 15.86
N GLY A 223 -26.40 0.41 16.00
CA GLY A 223 -26.78 -0.46 14.88
C GLY A 223 -25.63 -1.28 14.27
N ILE A 224 -24.39 -1.05 14.69
CA ILE A 224 -23.24 -1.77 14.14
C ILE A 224 -23.28 -3.27 14.49
N GLU A 225 -23.83 -3.61 15.64
CA GLU A 225 -24.04 -4.98 16.12
C GLU A 225 -25.03 -5.80 15.28
N GLN A 226 -25.85 -5.12 14.47
CA GLN A 226 -26.85 -5.76 13.60
C GLN A 226 -26.27 -6.15 12.24
N LEU A 227 -25.07 -5.65 11.88
CA LEU A 227 -24.45 -5.92 10.61
C LEU A 227 -24.13 -7.40 10.43
N LYS A 228 -24.44 -7.91 9.24
CA LYS A 228 -24.05 -9.25 8.76
C LYS A 228 -22.92 -9.09 7.77
N LEU A 229 -21.78 -9.68 8.06
CA LEU A 229 -20.58 -9.53 7.27
C LEU A 229 -20.14 -10.85 6.64
N VAL A 230 -19.69 -10.80 5.42
CA VAL A 230 -18.72 -11.76 4.86
C VAL A 230 -17.36 -11.09 4.87
N TYR A 231 -16.34 -11.80 5.35
CA TYR A 231 -14.98 -11.31 5.41
C TYR A 231 -14.00 -12.28 4.76
N THR A 232 -13.07 -11.75 3.98
CA THR A 232 -11.92 -12.51 3.47
C THR A 232 -10.61 -11.81 3.77
N PRO A 233 -9.66 -12.47 4.45
CA PRO A 233 -8.29 -11.99 4.59
C PRO A 233 -7.42 -12.27 3.34
N LEU A 234 -7.97 -12.83 2.26
CA LEU A 234 -7.24 -13.25 1.04
C LEU A 234 -5.98 -14.06 1.36
N ASN A 235 -6.10 -15.06 2.26
CA ASN A 235 -4.99 -15.88 2.77
C ASN A 235 -3.86 -15.05 3.43
N GLY A 236 -4.14 -13.84 3.90
CA GLY A 236 -3.19 -12.89 4.48
C GLY A 236 -3.25 -12.80 6.01
N THR A 237 -2.78 -11.66 6.53
CA THR A 237 -2.57 -11.41 7.98
C THR A 237 -3.79 -10.85 8.71
N GLY A 238 -4.83 -10.41 7.98
CA GLY A 238 -5.89 -9.58 8.57
C GLY A 238 -6.82 -10.30 9.55
N LEU A 239 -6.88 -11.64 9.53
CA LEU A 239 -7.93 -12.41 10.21
C LEU A 239 -8.01 -12.10 11.71
N GLU A 240 -6.89 -12.14 12.42
CA GLU A 240 -6.87 -11.98 13.87
C GLU A 240 -7.27 -10.57 14.29
N CYS A 241 -6.64 -9.54 13.71
CA CYS A 241 -6.90 -8.15 14.05
C CYS A 241 -8.33 -7.73 13.71
N VAL A 242 -8.83 -8.12 12.53
CA VAL A 242 -10.19 -7.79 12.09
C VAL A 242 -11.23 -8.48 12.98
N LYS A 243 -11.06 -9.78 13.31
CA LYS A 243 -11.97 -10.48 14.23
C LYS A 243 -11.96 -9.87 15.63
N LYS A 244 -10.80 -9.52 16.17
CA LYS A 244 -10.69 -8.83 17.47
C LYS A 244 -11.41 -7.48 17.45
N LEU A 245 -11.24 -6.70 16.36
CA LEU A 245 -11.93 -5.43 16.21
C LEU A 245 -13.46 -5.61 16.12
N LEU A 246 -13.92 -6.50 15.25
CA LEU A 246 -15.36 -6.77 15.08
C LEU A 246 -16.02 -7.25 16.37
N ALA A 247 -15.33 -8.09 17.16
CA ALA A 247 -15.79 -8.50 18.47
C ALA A 247 -15.91 -7.32 19.44
N LYS A 248 -14.94 -6.38 19.45
CA LYS A 248 -15.01 -5.15 20.25
C LYS A 248 -16.18 -4.24 19.82
N LEU A 249 -16.53 -4.24 18.53
CA LEU A 249 -17.67 -3.50 17.99
C LEU A 249 -19.03 -4.19 18.26
N GLY A 250 -19.03 -5.41 18.81
CA GLY A 250 -20.23 -6.19 19.04
C GLY A 250 -20.80 -6.88 17.79
N VAL A 251 -20.05 -6.88 16.67
CA VAL A 251 -20.48 -7.56 15.43
C VAL A 251 -20.24 -9.06 15.58
N THR A 252 -21.32 -9.82 15.68
CA THR A 252 -21.31 -11.28 15.92
C THR A 252 -21.63 -12.10 14.68
N HIS A 253 -22.29 -11.50 13.68
CA HIS A 253 -22.67 -12.16 12.43
C HIS A 253 -21.60 -12.00 11.37
N VAL A 254 -20.45 -12.68 11.55
CA VAL A 254 -19.32 -12.64 10.63
C VAL A 254 -19.11 -14.04 10.05
N THR A 255 -19.22 -14.17 8.74
CA THR A 255 -18.88 -15.39 7.99
C THR A 255 -17.58 -15.17 7.26
N VAL A 256 -16.54 -15.91 7.63
CA VAL A 256 -15.24 -15.84 6.95
C VAL A 256 -15.27 -16.78 5.73
N VAL A 257 -14.63 -16.36 4.63
CA VAL A 257 -14.50 -17.17 3.42
C VAL A 257 -13.55 -18.36 3.71
N PRO A 258 -14.06 -19.61 3.75
CA PRO A 258 -13.27 -20.74 4.26
C PRO A 258 -12.01 -21.02 3.47
N GLU A 259 -12.05 -20.87 2.14
CA GLU A 259 -10.91 -21.15 1.25
C GLU A 259 -9.80 -20.10 1.36
N GLN A 260 -10.08 -18.96 1.98
CA GLN A 260 -9.17 -17.82 2.11
C GLN A 260 -8.86 -17.45 3.56
N GLU A 261 -9.42 -18.18 4.53
CA GLU A 261 -9.26 -17.91 5.96
C GLU A 261 -7.83 -18.20 6.43
N THR A 262 -7.27 -19.35 6.02
CA THR A 262 -5.93 -19.77 6.43
C THR A 262 -4.86 -19.02 5.64
N PRO A 263 -3.82 -18.45 6.28
CA PRO A 263 -2.70 -17.86 5.58
C PRO A 263 -2.01 -18.85 4.63
N ASP A 264 -1.81 -18.43 3.38
CA ASP A 264 -1.13 -19.24 2.35
C ASP A 264 -0.43 -18.34 1.32
N GLY A 265 0.90 -18.38 1.30
CA GLY A 265 1.72 -17.56 0.39
C GLY A 265 1.60 -17.94 -1.10
N ASN A 266 0.92 -19.04 -1.43
CA ASN A 266 0.66 -19.42 -2.81
C ASN A 266 -0.64 -18.81 -3.37
N PHE A 267 -1.51 -18.28 -2.50
CA PHE A 267 -2.81 -17.66 -2.87
C PHE A 267 -3.62 -18.52 -3.84
N PRO A 268 -3.98 -19.76 -3.46
CA PRO A 268 -4.47 -20.79 -4.40
C PRO A 268 -5.79 -20.42 -5.09
N THR A 269 -6.59 -19.55 -4.48
CA THR A 269 -7.88 -19.11 -5.03
C THR A 269 -7.82 -17.74 -5.70
N CYS A 270 -6.66 -17.05 -5.61
CA CYS A 270 -6.54 -15.65 -6.01
C CYS A 270 -5.08 -15.32 -6.40
N PRO A 271 -4.65 -15.61 -7.66
CA PRO A 271 -3.27 -15.36 -8.11
C PRO A 271 -2.79 -13.91 -7.93
N TYR A 272 -3.72 -12.95 -7.88
CA TYR A 272 -3.49 -11.54 -7.57
C TYR A 272 -4.34 -11.17 -6.36
N PRO A 273 -3.84 -11.31 -5.12
CA PRO A 273 -4.61 -11.10 -3.89
C PRO A 273 -4.83 -9.60 -3.61
N ASN A 274 -5.46 -8.91 -4.56
CA ASN A 274 -5.75 -7.48 -4.51
C ASN A 274 -7.26 -7.26 -4.42
N PRO A 275 -7.80 -6.75 -3.30
CA PRO A 275 -9.23 -6.54 -3.13
C PRO A 275 -9.84 -5.48 -4.07
N GLU A 276 -9.02 -4.78 -4.86
CA GLU A 276 -9.49 -3.87 -5.93
C GLU A 276 -10.09 -4.63 -7.11
N ILE A 277 -9.66 -5.88 -7.34
CA ILE A 277 -10.08 -6.67 -8.49
C ILE A 277 -11.17 -7.67 -8.12
N ARG A 278 -12.16 -7.78 -9.00
CA ARG A 278 -13.33 -8.63 -8.77
C ARG A 278 -12.95 -10.11 -8.58
N GLU A 279 -11.98 -10.58 -9.33
CA GLU A 279 -11.49 -11.97 -9.29
C GLU A 279 -10.94 -12.34 -7.90
N ALA A 280 -10.29 -11.40 -7.22
CA ALA A 280 -9.82 -11.62 -5.85
C ALA A 280 -10.97 -11.78 -4.87
N MET A 281 -12.03 -11.02 -5.05
CA MET A 281 -13.21 -11.01 -4.20
C MET A 281 -14.22 -12.11 -4.58
N GLN A 282 -13.98 -12.91 -5.64
CA GLN A 282 -14.94 -13.84 -6.21
C GLN A 282 -15.46 -14.87 -5.19
N LYS A 283 -14.58 -15.46 -4.37
CA LYS A 283 -15.00 -16.43 -3.33
C LYS A 283 -15.90 -15.78 -2.27
N GLY A 284 -15.60 -14.54 -1.90
CA GLY A 284 -16.46 -13.75 -1.03
C GLY A 284 -17.83 -13.46 -1.66
N LEU A 285 -17.86 -13.08 -2.95
CA LEU A 285 -19.11 -12.84 -3.68
C LEU A 285 -19.97 -14.09 -3.80
N GLU A 286 -19.37 -15.26 -4.11
CA GLU A 286 -20.06 -16.56 -4.13
C GLU A 286 -20.67 -16.94 -2.76
N LEU A 287 -20.00 -16.55 -1.67
CA LEU A 287 -20.50 -16.75 -0.32
C LEU A 287 -21.63 -15.77 0.00
N CYS A 288 -21.53 -14.52 -0.48
CA CYS A 288 -22.59 -13.52 -0.34
C CYS A 288 -23.93 -13.97 -0.95
N ASP A 289 -23.89 -14.64 -2.11
CA ASP A 289 -25.08 -15.20 -2.76
C ASP A 289 -25.79 -16.26 -1.91
N LYS A 290 -25.07 -16.87 -0.94
CA LYS A 290 -25.61 -17.91 -0.05
C LYS A 290 -26.11 -17.35 1.27
N VAL A 291 -25.39 -16.36 1.85
CA VAL A 291 -25.65 -15.90 3.22
C VAL A 291 -26.28 -14.52 3.29
N HIS A 292 -26.33 -13.80 2.16
CA HIS A 292 -26.97 -12.49 1.99
C HIS A 292 -26.54 -11.48 3.08
N PRO A 293 -25.23 -11.15 3.17
CA PRO A 293 -24.71 -10.17 4.13
C PRO A 293 -25.05 -8.74 3.71
N ASP A 294 -24.92 -7.81 4.66
CA ASP A 294 -24.98 -6.38 4.40
C ASP A 294 -23.69 -5.87 3.74
N LEU A 295 -22.54 -6.49 4.07
CA LEU A 295 -21.22 -6.13 3.58
C LEU A 295 -20.38 -7.39 3.28
N LEU A 296 -19.62 -7.34 2.18
CA LEU A 296 -18.42 -8.15 1.98
C LEU A 296 -17.21 -7.25 2.18
N LEU A 297 -16.29 -7.64 3.06
CA LEU A 297 -15.00 -6.99 3.27
C LEU A 297 -13.87 -7.92 2.87
N GLY A 298 -12.85 -7.39 2.18
CA GLY A 298 -11.64 -8.13 1.82
C GLY A 298 -10.39 -7.30 2.12
N THR A 299 -9.40 -7.91 2.77
CA THR A 299 -8.10 -7.28 3.02
C THR A 299 -7.02 -7.97 2.23
N ASP A 300 -6.02 -7.21 1.73
CA ASP A 300 -4.88 -7.80 1.03
C ASP A 300 -3.92 -8.51 2.00
N PRO A 301 -2.92 -9.27 1.51
CA PRO A 301 -2.11 -10.13 2.36
C PRO A 301 -1.42 -9.45 3.55
N ASP A 302 -0.96 -8.22 3.41
CA ASP A 302 -0.34 -7.45 4.49
C ASP A 302 -1.33 -6.50 5.19
N CYS A 303 -2.64 -6.63 4.88
CA CYS A 303 -3.75 -5.97 5.55
C CYS A 303 -3.62 -4.45 5.64
N ASP A 304 -3.13 -3.84 4.54
CA ASP A 304 -3.06 -2.39 4.43
C ASP A 304 -4.15 -1.81 3.52
N ARG A 305 -4.87 -2.65 2.73
CA ARG A 305 -6.00 -2.27 1.86
C ARG A 305 -7.28 -3.00 2.25
N CYS A 306 -8.42 -2.31 2.09
CA CYS A 306 -9.73 -2.86 2.37
C CYS A 306 -10.68 -2.67 1.17
N GLY A 307 -11.05 -3.76 0.52
CA GLY A 307 -12.10 -3.79 -0.50
C GLY A 307 -13.47 -4.06 0.12
N THR A 308 -14.49 -3.45 -0.45
CA THR A 308 -15.88 -3.57 0.04
C THR A 308 -16.84 -3.85 -1.10
N ALA A 309 -17.76 -4.80 -0.90
CA ALA A 309 -18.92 -4.97 -1.75
C ALA A 309 -20.21 -4.92 -0.93
N VAL A 310 -21.27 -4.42 -1.55
CA VAL A 310 -22.60 -4.27 -0.94
C VAL A 310 -23.68 -4.78 -1.89
N PRO A 311 -24.89 -5.14 -1.36
CA PRO A 311 -26.02 -5.50 -2.21
C PRO A 311 -26.31 -4.42 -3.26
N ASP A 312 -26.51 -4.81 -4.51
CA ASP A 312 -26.77 -3.89 -5.63
C ASP A 312 -28.26 -3.57 -5.86
N GLY A 313 -29.13 -4.11 -5.02
CA GLY A 313 -30.59 -3.98 -5.16
C GLY A 313 -31.18 -4.77 -6.33
N LYS A 314 -30.36 -5.53 -7.07
CA LYS A 314 -30.78 -6.35 -8.24
C LYS A 314 -30.57 -7.84 -7.99
N GLY A 315 -30.21 -8.21 -6.77
CA GLY A 315 -29.96 -9.58 -6.33
C GLY A 315 -28.50 -10.01 -6.39
N GLY A 316 -27.59 -9.10 -6.68
CA GLY A 316 -26.15 -9.31 -6.66
C GLY A 316 -25.42 -8.35 -5.73
N TYR A 317 -24.07 -8.28 -5.88
CA TYR A 317 -23.20 -7.40 -5.10
C TYR A 317 -22.34 -6.53 -6.02
N ARG A 318 -22.24 -5.25 -5.68
CA ARG A 318 -21.37 -4.27 -6.34
C ARG A 318 -20.16 -3.98 -5.47
N LEU A 319 -18.98 -4.08 -6.08
CA LEU A 319 -17.73 -3.57 -5.48
C LEU A 319 -17.76 -2.04 -5.49
N ILE A 320 -17.46 -1.44 -4.34
CA ILE A 320 -17.28 0.02 -4.22
C ILE A 320 -15.81 0.32 -4.52
N THR A 321 -15.55 1.25 -5.41
CA THR A 321 -14.17 1.64 -5.75
C THR A 321 -13.50 2.38 -4.58
N GLY A 322 -12.15 2.38 -4.56
CA GLY A 322 -11.39 3.09 -3.53
C GLY A 322 -11.70 4.59 -3.46
N ASN A 323 -11.92 5.21 -4.62
CA ASN A 323 -12.36 6.60 -4.68
C ASN A 323 -13.76 6.81 -4.10
N GLU A 324 -14.73 5.98 -4.46
CA GLU A 324 -16.10 6.07 -3.92
C GLU A 324 -16.11 5.87 -2.41
N MET A 325 -15.42 4.83 -1.91
CA MET A 325 -15.33 4.58 -0.48
C MET A 325 -14.61 5.73 0.25
N GLY A 326 -13.52 6.26 -0.31
CA GLY A 326 -12.83 7.42 0.25
C GLY A 326 -13.75 8.63 0.43
N ILE A 327 -14.63 8.89 -0.53
CA ILE A 327 -15.62 9.98 -0.47
C ILE A 327 -16.73 9.68 0.53
N ILE A 328 -17.29 8.46 0.55
CA ILE A 328 -18.29 8.04 1.53
C ILE A 328 -17.75 8.22 2.96
N LEU A 329 -16.52 7.75 3.20
CA LEU A 329 -15.90 7.84 4.52
C LEU A 329 -15.58 9.30 4.91
N LEU A 330 -15.11 10.12 3.98
CA LEU A 330 -14.86 11.55 4.22
C LEU A 330 -16.15 12.27 4.62
N ASP A 331 -17.26 12.06 3.88
CA ASP A 331 -18.56 12.64 4.19
C ASP A 331 -19.08 12.13 5.54
N TYR A 332 -19.03 10.82 5.78
CA TYR A 332 -19.45 10.20 7.03
C TYR A 332 -18.70 10.78 8.24
N ILE A 333 -17.37 10.83 8.18
CA ILE A 333 -16.51 11.34 9.26
C ILE A 333 -16.84 12.82 9.54
N CYS A 334 -16.90 13.64 8.51
CA CYS A 334 -17.19 15.06 8.66
C CYS A 334 -18.57 15.31 9.25
N ARG A 335 -19.58 14.67 8.69
CA ARG A 335 -20.98 14.81 9.11
C ARG A 335 -21.18 14.37 10.56
N THR A 336 -20.62 13.23 10.91
CA THR A 336 -20.74 12.64 12.26
C THR A 336 -19.98 13.46 13.28
N ARG A 337 -18.75 13.89 13.00
CA ARG A 337 -17.96 14.73 13.91
C ARG A 337 -18.63 16.09 14.17
N LEU A 338 -19.21 16.71 13.13
CA LEU A 338 -19.97 17.96 13.30
C LEU A 338 -21.22 17.75 14.16
N ALA A 339 -22.01 16.70 13.88
CA ALA A 339 -23.21 16.41 14.65
C ALA A 339 -22.92 16.13 16.14
N ARG A 340 -21.76 15.51 16.44
CA ARG A 340 -21.33 15.16 17.81
C ARG A 340 -20.50 16.27 18.48
N GLY A 341 -20.15 17.34 17.77
CA GLY A 341 -19.28 18.43 18.30
C GLY A 341 -17.83 17.96 18.54
N THR A 342 -17.36 16.94 17.80
CA THR A 342 -16.01 16.37 17.93
C THR A 342 -15.11 16.73 16.74
N MET A 343 -15.57 17.62 15.84
CA MET A 343 -14.72 18.13 14.76
C MET A 343 -13.60 18.99 15.36
N PRO A 344 -12.32 18.68 15.08
CA PRO A 344 -11.24 19.53 15.57
C PRO A 344 -11.28 20.92 14.91
N LYS A 345 -10.60 21.88 15.53
CA LYS A 345 -10.39 23.18 14.92
C LYS A 345 -9.46 23.02 13.72
N ASP A 346 -9.76 23.69 12.60
CA ASP A 346 -8.98 23.64 11.37
C ASP A 346 -8.65 22.21 10.89
N PRO A 347 -9.68 21.35 10.68
CA PRO A 347 -9.50 19.94 10.36
C PRO A 347 -8.79 19.74 9.02
N VAL A 348 -7.97 18.68 8.93
CA VAL A 348 -7.18 18.34 7.75
C VAL A 348 -7.56 16.94 7.27
N ALA A 349 -7.85 16.82 5.96
CA ALA A 349 -7.90 15.55 5.25
C ALA A 349 -6.78 15.50 4.21
N VAL A 350 -6.28 14.30 3.90
CA VAL A 350 -5.16 14.14 2.96
C VAL A 350 -5.51 13.09 1.91
N THR A 351 -5.23 13.37 0.65
CA THR A 351 -5.36 12.40 -0.44
C THR A 351 -4.27 12.60 -1.49
N THR A 352 -4.20 11.72 -2.50
CA THR A 352 -3.16 11.82 -3.53
C THR A 352 -3.63 12.65 -4.73
N ILE A 353 -2.65 13.07 -5.56
CA ILE A 353 -2.92 13.78 -6.81
C ILE A 353 -3.70 12.93 -7.83
N VAL A 354 -3.64 11.58 -7.73
CA VAL A 354 -4.33 10.64 -8.62
C VAL A 354 -5.70 10.19 -8.10
N SER A 355 -6.01 10.47 -6.83
CA SER A 355 -7.31 10.20 -6.24
C SER A 355 -8.37 11.18 -6.74
N THR A 356 -9.63 10.84 -6.57
CA THR A 356 -10.77 11.61 -7.12
C THR A 356 -10.77 13.07 -6.72
N ASP A 357 -11.07 13.96 -7.68
CA ASP A 357 -11.22 15.39 -7.42
C ASP A 357 -12.50 15.74 -6.67
N MET A 358 -13.45 14.81 -6.56
CA MET A 358 -14.67 14.97 -5.75
C MET A 358 -14.35 15.25 -4.27
N ALA A 359 -13.18 14.84 -3.77
CA ALA A 359 -12.73 15.15 -2.42
C ALA A 359 -12.66 16.68 -2.16
N THR A 360 -12.37 17.48 -3.19
CA THR A 360 -12.26 18.95 -3.05
C THR A 360 -13.59 19.62 -2.66
N PRO A 361 -14.70 19.46 -3.42
CA PRO A 361 -15.96 20.06 -3.02
C PRO A 361 -16.54 19.46 -1.74
N VAL A 362 -16.31 18.17 -1.47
CA VAL A 362 -16.76 17.54 -0.21
C VAL A 362 -16.03 18.16 0.99
N ALA A 363 -14.70 18.23 0.97
CA ALA A 363 -13.91 18.85 2.04
C ALA A 363 -14.30 20.32 2.25
N LYS A 364 -14.49 21.08 1.15
CA LYS A 364 -14.92 22.48 1.21
C LYS A 364 -16.27 22.66 1.89
N LYS A 365 -17.24 21.78 1.65
CA LYS A 365 -18.57 21.79 2.30
C LYS A 365 -18.45 21.78 3.83
N TYR A 366 -17.50 21.02 4.35
CA TYR A 366 -17.30 20.81 5.80
C TYR A 366 -16.22 21.70 6.42
N GLY A 367 -15.63 22.62 5.65
CA GLY A 367 -14.56 23.50 6.13
C GLY A 367 -13.26 22.74 6.45
N VAL A 368 -13.02 21.62 5.76
CA VAL A 368 -11.83 20.79 5.93
C VAL A 368 -10.73 21.25 4.97
N GLU A 369 -9.53 21.48 5.47
CA GLU A 369 -8.33 21.66 4.65
C GLU A 369 -8.00 20.33 3.94
N LEU A 370 -8.11 20.30 2.61
CA LEU A 370 -7.71 19.13 1.83
C LEU A 370 -6.28 19.32 1.32
N ARG A 371 -5.36 18.47 1.80
CA ARG A 371 -3.99 18.39 1.29
C ARG A 371 -3.89 17.30 0.23
N ARG A 372 -3.22 17.61 -0.88
CA ARG A 372 -2.89 16.62 -1.91
C ARG A 372 -1.40 16.30 -1.87
N THR A 373 -1.06 15.02 -1.99
CA THR A 373 0.31 14.53 -1.99
C THR A 373 0.61 13.74 -3.26
N LEU A 374 1.87 13.43 -3.50
CA LEU A 374 2.24 12.43 -4.50
C LEU A 374 1.63 11.06 -4.14
N THR A 375 1.58 10.16 -5.12
CA THR A 375 1.09 8.79 -4.93
C THR A 375 1.98 8.02 -3.96
N GLY A 376 1.37 7.35 -3.01
CA GLY A 376 2.01 6.55 -1.97
C GLY A 376 1.68 7.07 -0.58
N PHE A 377 1.14 6.18 0.25
CA PHE A 377 0.62 6.55 1.58
C PHE A 377 1.68 7.13 2.52
N LYS A 378 2.97 6.87 2.25
CA LYS A 378 4.08 7.49 2.98
C LYS A 378 4.03 9.03 2.97
N PHE A 379 3.54 9.62 1.87
CA PHE A 379 3.38 11.07 1.80
C PHE A 379 2.17 11.55 2.62
N ILE A 380 1.13 10.71 2.78
CA ILE A 380 0.04 10.98 3.73
C ILE A 380 0.57 10.85 5.16
N GLY A 381 1.32 9.79 5.46
CA GLY A 381 1.99 9.60 6.75
C GLY A 381 2.92 10.77 7.12
N GLU A 382 3.66 11.32 6.14
CA GLU A 382 4.48 12.51 6.31
C GLU A 382 3.66 13.75 6.72
N GLN A 383 2.45 13.94 6.14
CA GLN A 383 1.57 15.05 6.55
C GLN A 383 1.09 14.88 7.99
N ILE A 384 0.80 13.65 8.42
CA ILE A 384 0.46 13.37 9.81
C ILE A 384 1.67 13.69 10.73
N GLY A 385 2.87 13.28 10.32
CA GLY A 385 4.10 13.58 11.06
C GLY A 385 4.38 15.08 11.18
N LYS A 386 4.09 15.87 10.14
CA LYS A 386 4.19 17.35 10.19
C LYS A 386 3.22 17.94 11.22
N LEU A 387 1.96 17.51 11.21
CA LEU A 387 0.97 17.95 12.20
C LEU A 387 1.36 17.54 13.63
N GLU A 388 1.96 16.34 13.81
CA GLU A 388 2.46 15.91 15.11
C GLU A 388 3.63 16.77 15.59
N ALA A 389 4.57 17.11 14.71
CA ALA A 389 5.69 18.01 15.01
C ALA A 389 5.23 19.43 15.35
N GLU A 390 4.13 19.88 14.78
CA GLU A 390 3.46 21.15 15.07
C GLU A 390 2.62 21.10 16.37
N GLY A 391 2.46 19.93 16.99
CA GLY A 391 1.65 19.73 18.20
C GLY A 391 0.14 19.80 17.96
N CYS A 392 -0.31 19.47 16.75
CA CYS A 392 -1.72 19.56 16.34
C CYS A 392 -2.17 18.34 15.49
N VAL A 393 -1.67 17.14 15.83
CA VAL A 393 -1.99 15.89 15.10
C VAL A 393 -3.49 15.58 15.09
N GLU A 394 -4.26 16.05 16.07
CA GLU A 394 -5.71 15.92 16.15
C GLU A 394 -6.46 16.60 15.01
N ARG A 395 -5.83 17.55 14.30
CA ARG A 395 -6.37 18.15 13.08
C ARG A 395 -6.53 17.15 11.95
N TYR A 396 -5.70 16.11 11.90
CA TYR A 396 -5.81 15.04 10.91
C TYR A 396 -7.03 14.16 11.20
N ILE A 397 -8.03 14.23 10.33
CA ILE A 397 -9.27 13.48 10.51
C ILE A 397 -9.36 12.25 9.62
N PHE A 398 -8.77 12.30 8.40
CA PHE A 398 -8.85 11.20 7.43
C PHE A 398 -7.86 11.36 6.29
N GLY A 399 -7.36 10.24 5.78
CA GLY A 399 -6.61 10.17 4.54
C GLY A 399 -6.93 8.92 3.74
N PHE A 400 -6.87 9.03 2.40
CA PHE A 400 -7.16 7.90 1.53
C PHE A 400 -6.42 7.98 0.19
N GLU A 401 -6.24 6.79 -0.41
CA GLU A 401 -5.78 6.61 -1.78
C GLU A 401 -6.85 5.88 -2.59
N GLU A 402 -6.88 6.14 -3.91
CA GLU A 402 -7.75 5.44 -4.86
C GLU A 402 -7.56 3.92 -4.84
N SER A 403 -6.38 3.47 -4.42
CA SER A 403 -5.97 2.07 -4.33
C SER A 403 -6.38 1.39 -3.02
N TYR A 404 -7.56 1.75 -2.49
CA TYR A 404 -8.22 1.09 -1.33
C TYR A 404 -7.45 1.21 0.00
N GLY A 405 -6.58 2.20 0.11
CA GLY A 405 -5.87 2.53 1.34
C GLY A 405 -6.54 3.67 2.09
N TYR A 406 -6.82 3.49 3.37
CA TYR A 406 -7.52 4.45 4.23
C TYR A 406 -6.87 4.52 5.60
N LEU A 407 -6.95 5.68 6.24
CA LEU A 407 -6.53 5.88 7.62
C LEU A 407 -7.27 7.06 8.25
N SER A 408 -7.83 6.86 9.45
CA SER A 408 -8.26 7.95 10.34
C SER A 408 -7.37 7.96 11.60
N GLY A 409 -7.11 9.16 12.09
CA GLY A 409 -6.27 9.35 13.28
C GLY A 409 -4.78 9.10 13.04
N GLY A 410 -4.00 9.29 14.09
CA GLY A 410 -2.55 9.28 14.02
C GLY A 410 -1.88 8.13 14.79
N HIS A 411 -2.59 7.02 15.01
CA HIS A 411 -2.04 5.87 15.74
C HIS A 411 -0.95 5.13 14.97
N VAL A 412 -1.09 5.06 13.64
CA VAL A 412 -0.10 4.54 12.69
C VAL A 412 0.22 5.58 11.61
N ARG A 413 1.16 5.27 10.70
CA ARG A 413 1.61 6.18 9.63
C ARG A 413 1.56 5.54 8.25
N ASP A 414 0.84 4.45 8.11
CA ASP A 414 0.56 3.78 6.83
C ASP A 414 -0.93 3.47 6.73
N LYS A 415 -1.38 3.01 5.56
CA LYS A 415 -2.72 2.48 5.34
C LYS A 415 -3.03 1.41 6.38
N ASP A 416 -4.24 1.40 6.86
CA ASP A 416 -4.69 0.45 7.87
C ASP A 416 -6.04 -0.15 7.49
N ALA A 417 -6.04 -1.40 7.02
CA ALA A 417 -7.27 -2.09 6.66
C ALA A 417 -8.11 -2.48 7.88
N VAL A 418 -7.51 -2.59 9.06
CA VAL A 418 -8.25 -2.80 10.32
C VAL A 418 -9.04 -1.53 10.67
N ASN A 419 -8.39 -0.36 10.56
CA ASN A 419 -9.06 0.94 10.72
C ASN A 419 -10.12 1.18 9.61
N ALA A 420 -9.82 0.80 8.37
CA ALA A 420 -10.79 0.89 7.28
C ALA A 420 -12.03 0.01 7.56
N THR A 421 -11.83 -1.20 8.08
CA THR A 421 -12.94 -2.09 8.49
C THR A 421 -13.84 -1.41 9.54
N LEU A 422 -13.24 -0.77 10.56
CA LEU A 422 -13.98 0.02 11.54
C LEU A 422 -14.86 1.08 10.87
N LEU A 423 -14.23 1.93 10.04
CA LEU A 423 -14.90 3.07 9.41
C LEU A 423 -16.02 2.63 8.45
N VAL A 424 -15.78 1.57 7.67
CA VAL A 424 -16.79 1.02 6.74
C VAL A 424 -17.97 0.45 7.49
N CYS A 425 -17.75 -0.30 8.59
CA CYS A 425 -18.82 -0.82 9.42
C CYS A 425 -19.62 0.31 10.08
N GLU A 426 -18.96 1.33 10.64
CA GLU A 426 -19.64 2.49 11.22
C GLU A 426 -20.47 3.25 10.18
N ALA A 427 -19.90 3.52 9.00
CA ALA A 427 -20.60 4.22 7.93
C ALA A 427 -21.81 3.42 7.44
N ALA A 428 -21.66 2.12 7.21
CA ALA A 428 -22.75 1.25 6.78
C ALA A 428 -23.90 1.22 7.79
N ALA A 429 -23.60 1.05 9.09
CA ALA A 429 -24.60 1.07 10.14
C ALA A 429 -25.31 2.43 10.23
N TRP A 430 -24.55 3.52 10.14
CA TRP A 430 -25.08 4.88 10.21
C TRP A 430 -26.03 5.19 9.04
N TYR A 431 -25.66 4.81 7.80
CA TYR A 431 -26.55 5.00 6.65
C TYR A 431 -27.77 4.07 6.69
N ALA A 432 -27.61 2.82 7.16
CA ALA A 432 -28.72 1.88 7.33
C ALA A 432 -29.81 2.42 8.27
N GLN A 433 -29.46 3.12 9.35
CA GLN A 433 -30.42 3.77 10.24
C GLN A 433 -31.25 4.86 9.55
N GLN A 434 -30.76 5.38 8.43
CA GLN A 434 -31.46 6.37 7.60
C GLN A 434 -32.19 5.72 6.42
N GLY A 435 -32.25 4.39 6.37
CA GLY A 435 -32.85 3.62 5.29
C GLY A 435 -32.04 3.68 3.99
N MET A 436 -30.73 3.93 4.07
CA MET A 436 -29.82 4.06 2.94
C MET A 436 -28.75 2.96 2.96
N THR A 437 -28.37 2.50 1.80
CA THR A 437 -27.17 1.68 1.59
C THR A 437 -25.95 2.58 1.31
N LEU A 438 -24.74 2.01 1.29
CA LEU A 438 -23.55 2.77 0.85
C LEU A 438 -23.64 3.17 -0.63
N LEU A 439 -24.40 2.44 -1.46
CA LEU A 439 -24.67 2.84 -2.84
C LEU A 439 -25.60 4.05 -2.92
N ASP A 440 -26.62 4.10 -2.05
CA ASP A 440 -27.48 5.29 -1.96
C ASP A 440 -26.70 6.51 -1.46
N ALA A 441 -25.74 6.27 -0.53
CA ALA A 441 -24.87 7.33 -0.02
C ALA A 441 -24.00 7.97 -1.13
N ILE A 442 -23.31 7.15 -1.91
CA ILE A 442 -22.48 7.68 -3.00
C ILE A 442 -23.32 8.32 -4.12
N GLU A 443 -24.49 7.77 -4.41
CA GLU A 443 -25.42 8.35 -5.38
C GLU A 443 -25.95 9.72 -4.92
N ALA A 444 -26.24 9.87 -3.62
CA ALA A 444 -26.61 11.16 -3.06
C ALA A 444 -25.47 12.19 -3.18
N LEU A 445 -24.24 11.77 -2.94
CA LEU A 445 -23.06 12.62 -3.08
C LEU A 445 -22.79 12.99 -4.56
N TYR A 446 -22.99 12.06 -5.49
CA TYR A 446 -22.91 12.35 -6.92
C TYR A 446 -23.96 13.38 -7.37
N LYS A 447 -25.19 13.28 -6.87
CA LYS A 447 -26.26 14.26 -7.15
C LYS A 447 -25.93 15.64 -6.59
N GLU A 448 -25.23 15.71 -5.46
CA GLU A 448 -24.86 16.98 -4.82
C GLU A 448 -23.64 17.64 -5.49
N PHE A 449 -22.61 16.84 -5.85
CA PHE A 449 -21.31 17.38 -6.28
C PHE A 449 -20.96 17.14 -7.74
N GLY A 450 -21.78 16.37 -8.47
CA GLY A 450 -21.50 15.90 -9.82
C GLY A 450 -20.99 14.46 -9.85
N TYR A 451 -21.12 13.80 -11.01
CA TYR A 451 -20.69 12.43 -11.21
C TYR A 451 -19.23 12.39 -11.62
N TYR A 452 -18.38 11.89 -10.72
CA TYR A 452 -16.95 11.69 -10.97
C TYR A 452 -16.69 10.24 -11.37
N ARG A 453 -16.05 10.04 -12.52
CA ARG A 453 -15.56 8.74 -12.97
C ARG A 453 -14.06 8.76 -13.08
N ASN A 454 -13.43 7.82 -12.39
CA ASN A 454 -11.99 7.66 -12.41
C ASN A 454 -11.66 6.31 -13.04
N ALA A 455 -10.66 6.29 -13.92
CA ALA A 455 -10.14 5.06 -14.52
C ALA A 455 -8.61 5.09 -14.58
N LEU A 456 -8.02 3.90 -14.70
CA LEU A 456 -6.59 3.71 -14.84
C LEU A 456 -6.32 2.89 -16.11
N CYS A 457 -5.58 3.48 -17.04
CA CYS A 457 -5.02 2.79 -18.19
C CYS A 457 -3.54 2.49 -17.94
N SER A 458 -3.10 1.28 -18.30
CA SER A 458 -1.70 0.86 -18.15
C SER A 458 -1.14 0.45 -19.50
N PHE A 459 -0.01 1.03 -19.88
CA PHE A 459 0.65 0.80 -21.17
C PHE A 459 2.04 0.24 -20.90
N ALA A 460 2.30 -0.97 -21.39
CA ALA A 460 3.61 -1.61 -21.32
C ALA A 460 4.36 -1.38 -22.63
N PHE A 461 5.67 -1.14 -22.53
CA PHE A 461 6.57 -0.98 -23.67
C PHE A 461 7.52 -2.18 -23.68
N GLU A 462 7.30 -3.09 -24.61
CA GLU A 462 8.05 -4.35 -24.67
C GLU A 462 9.43 -4.19 -25.28
N GLY A 463 10.34 -5.13 -24.95
CA GLY A 463 11.67 -5.24 -25.51
C GLY A 463 12.74 -4.40 -24.80
N GLU A 464 13.99 -4.57 -25.25
CA GLU A 464 15.18 -3.92 -24.66
C GLU A 464 15.11 -2.37 -24.71
N THR A 465 14.40 -1.81 -25.67
CA THR A 465 14.23 -0.36 -25.86
C THR A 465 13.03 0.21 -25.11
N GLY A 466 12.23 -0.61 -24.42
CA GLY A 466 10.99 -0.18 -23.77
C GLY A 466 11.17 0.98 -22.80
N MET A 467 12.18 0.93 -21.93
CA MET A 467 12.52 2.03 -21.02
C MET A 467 12.88 3.32 -21.76
N TYR A 468 13.65 3.21 -22.84
CA TYR A 468 14.06 4.35 -23.67
C TYR A 468 12.86 4.98 -24.38
N THR A 469 11.98 4.16 -24.95
CA THR A 469 10.73 4.60 -25.59
C THR A 469 9.84 5.35 -24.60
N MET A 470 9.63 4.80 -23.40
CA MET A 470 8.87 5.43 -22.33
C MET A 470 9.45 6.80 -21.92
N GLN A 471 10.78 6.88 -21.74
CA GLN A 471 11.44 8.12 -21.36
C GLN A 471 11.35 9.19 -22.47
N ASN A 472 11.48 8.80 -23.73
CA ASN A 472 11.34 9.72 -24.85
C ASN A 472 9.92 10.24 -25.01
N LEU A 473 8.92 9.39 -24.79
CA LEU A 473 7.52 9.80 -24.79
C LEU A 473 7.26 10.86 -23.71
N MET A 474 7.75 10.65 -22.50
CA MET A 474 7.61 11.65 -21.42
C MET A 474 8.32 12.96 -21.75
N LYS A 475 9.49 12.92 -22.41
CA LYS A 475 10.22 14.13 -22.89
C LYS A 475 9.43 14.85 -23.97
N ALA A 476 8.84 14.13 -24.91
CA ALA A 476 8.03 14.71 -25.99
C ALA A 476 6.78 15.40 -25.44
N LEU A 477 6.06 14.75 -24.52
CA LEU A 477 4.87 15.31 -23.87
C LEU A 477 5.17 16.58 -23.05
N ARG A 478 6.40 16.71 -22.52
CA ARG A 478 6.84 17.93 -21.84
C ARG A 478 7.23 19.04 -22.80
N ALA A 479 7.91 18.69 -23.90
CA ALA A 479 8.42 19.67 -24.86
C ALA A 479 7.28 20.29 -25.69
N ASP A 480 6.28 19.51 -26.05
CA ASP A 480 5.13 19.95 -26.85
C ASP A 480 3.83 19.37 -26.26
N PRO A 481 3.31 19.96 -25.16
CA PRO A 481 2.09 19.48 -24.54
C PRO A 481 0.89 19.59 -25.48
N PRO A 482 0.01 18.60 -25.55
CA PRO A 482 -1.19 18.66 -26.36
C PRO A 482 -2.07 19.85 -25.93
N LYS A 483 -2.61 20.57 -26.92
CA LYS A 483 -3.54 21.70 -26.70
C LYS A 483 -4.98 21.24 -26.47
N GLU A 484 -5.27 20.02 -26.88
CA GLU A 484 -6.59 19.37 -26.80
C GLU A 484 -6.40 17.88 -26.54
N ILE A 485 -7.23 17.29 -25.68
CA ILE A 485 -7.28 15.85 -25.38
C ILE A 485 -8.77 15.43 -25.43
N ALA A 486 -9.10 14.43 -26.21
CA ALA A 486 -10.47 13.91 -26.38
C ALA A 486 -11.51 15.00 -26.77
N GLY A 487 -11.12 16.02 -27.53
CA GLY A 487 -12.01 17.14 -27.89
C GLY A 487 -12.14 18.22 -26.82
N TYR A 488 -11.46 18.09 -25.67
CA TYR A 488 -11.45 19.09 -24.60
C TYR A 488 -10.17 19.90 -24.62
N ALA A 489 -10.29 21.22 -24.59
CA ALA A 489 -9.13 22.11 -24.53
C ALA A 489 -8.33 21.86 -23.24
N VAL A 490 -6.99 21.83 -23.35
CA VAL A 490 -6.09 21.78 -22.20
C VAL A 490 -5.96 23.19 -21.63
N GLU A 491 -6.53 23.41 -20.46
CA GLU A 491 -6.54 24.71 -19.78
C GLU A 491 -5.25 24.95 -18.98
N ARG A 492 -4.66 23.90 -18.44
CA ARG A 492 -3.44 23.95 -17.63
C ARG A 492 -2.69 22.63 -17.70
N VAL A 493 -1.37 22.71 -17.72
CA VAL A 493 -0.47 21.56 -17.54
C VAL A 493 0.30 21.78 -16.23
N ALA A 494 0.31 20.79 -15.35
CA ALA A 494 1.18 20.75 -14.20
C ALA A 494 2.26 19.68 -14.42
N ASP A 495 3.52 20.09 -14.41
CA ASP A 495 4.69 19.20 -14.47
C ASP A 495 5.27 19.09 -13.06
N TYR A 496 5.15 17.91 -12.48
CA TYR A 496 5.66 17.63 -11.13
C TYR A 496 7.18 17.41 -11.09
N ASP A 497 7.85 17.39 -12.24
CA ASP A 497 9.34 17.39 -12.31
C ASP A 497 9.94 18.80 -12.15
N THR A 498 9.11 19.76 -11.78
CA THR A 498 9.49 21.14 -11.51
C THR A 498 9.08 21.56 -10.10
N ASP A 499 9.62 22.68 -9.60
CA ASP A 499 9.30 23.22 -8.27
C ASP A 499 7.94 23.97 -8.23
N GLY A 500 7.25 24.07 -9.38
CA GLY A 500 6.01 24.88 -9.51
C GLY A 500 4.77 24.29 -8.82
N THR A 501 4.79 23.03 -8.40
CA THR A 501 3.63 22.35 -7.79
C THR A 501 3.60 22.45 -6.26
N GLY A 502 4.71 22.82 -5.62
CA GLY A 502 4.84 22.80 -4.15
C GLY A 502 4.96 21.40 -3.54
N LEU A 503 4.99 20.35 -4.37
CA LEU A 503 5.22 18.96 -3.96
C LEU A 503 6.65 18.54 -4.31
N PRO A 504 7.16 17.46 -3.69
CA PRO A 504 8.45 16.88 -4.11
C PRO A 504 8.46 16.58 -5.61
N ARG A 505 9.64 16.69 -6.24
CA ARG A 505 9.77 16.40 -7.67
C ARG A 505 9.42 14.94 -7.98
N ALA A 506 8.63 14.75 -9.02
CA ALA A 506 8.22 13.44 -9.51
C ALA A 506 8.00 13.48 -11.02
N ASN A 507 8.34 12.40 -11.71
CA ASN A 507 8.12 12.29 -13.14
C ASN A 507 6.64 12.05 -13.44
N VAL A 508 5.82 13.11 -13.34
CA VAL A 508 4.38 13.10 -13.55
C VAL A 508 3.96 14.34 -14.33
N LEU A 509 3.07 14.15 -15.30
CA LEU A 509 2.40 15.24 -16.03
C LEU A 509 0.90 15.17 -15.77
N GLU A 510 0.29 16.31 -15.45
CA GLU A 510 -1.15 16.44 -15.23
C GLU A 510 -1.74 17.49 -16.18
N TYR A 511 -2.73 17.06 -16.97
CA TYR A 511 -3.47 17.90 -17.90
C TYR A 511 -4.85 18.19 -17.32
N HIS A 512 -5.12 19.44 -17.01
CA HIS A 512 -6.44 19.94 -16.65
C HIS A 512 -7.18 20.34 -17.92
N LEU A 513 -8.35 19.76 -18.11
CA LEU A 513 -9.14 19.92 -19.34
C LEU A 513 -10.39 20.73 -19.06
N ALA A 514 -10.90 21.41 -20.11
CA ALA A 514 -12.18 22.10 -20.07
C ALA A 514 -13.28 21.15 -19.56
N GLY A 515 -14.22 21.68 -18.78
CA GLY A 515 -15.28 20.88 -18.17
C GLY A 515 -14.88 20.20 -16.84
N GLY A 516 -13.68 20.47 -16.35
CA GLY A 516 -13.19 19.92 -15.07
C GLY A 516 -12.64 18.51 -15.17
N HIS A 517 -12.42 18.00 -16.40
CA HIS A 517 -11.82 16.71 -16.63
C HIS A 517 -10.30 16.76 -16.43
N LYS A 518 -9.68 15.58 -16.21
CA LYS A 518 -8.25 15.50 -15.96
C LYS A 518 -7.66 14.23 -16.54
N LEU A 519 -6.44 14.33 -17.06
CA LEU A 519 -5.62 13.20 -17.47
C LEU A 519 -4.23 13.36 -16.85
N MET A 520 -3.73 12.31 -16.21
CA MET A 520 -2.42 12.32 -15.59
C MET A 520 -1.55 11.16 -16.10
N VAL A 521 -0.33 11.47 -16.52
CA VAL A 521 0.62 10.50 -17.08
C VAL A 521 1.75 10.29 -16.07
N ARG A 522 1.95 9.04 -15.65
CA ARG A 522 2.99 8.66 -14.69
C ARG A 522 3.73 7.40 -15.16
N PRO A 523 5.01 7.50 -15.55
CA PRO A 523 5.82 6.34 -15.85
C PRO A 523 6.21 5.58 -14.57
N SER A 524 6.43 4.27 -14.69
CA SER A 524 7.05 3.48 -13.64
C SER A 524 8.54 3.79 -13.55
N GLY A 525 9.09 3.82 -12.35
CA GLY A 525 10.53 3.97 -12.13
C GLY A 525 11.32 2.69 -12.44
N THR A 526 10.68 1.53 -12.34
CA THR A 526 11.34 0.21 -12.35
C THR A 526 10.96 -0.68 -13.52
N GLU A 527 9.85 -0.40 -14.19
CA GLU A 527 9.33 -1.19 -15.32
C GLU A 527 9.07 -0.29 -16.53
N PRO A 528 9.21 -0.79 -17.75
CA PRO A 528 8.88 -0.05 -18.97
C PRO A 528 7.34 0.06 -19.12
N LYS A 529 6.71 0.83 -18.25
CA LYS A 529 5.26 0.95 -18.14
C LYS A 529 4.83 2.36 -17.78
N ILE A 530 3.81 2.87 -18.46
CA ILE A 530 3.15 4.13 -18.11
C ILE A 530 1.75 3.84 -17.59
N LYS A 531 1.41 4.48 -16.48
CA LYS A 531 0.05 4.57 -15.96
C LYS A 531 -0.55 5.91 -16.35
N VAL A 532 -1.76 5.89 -16.92
CA VAL A 532 -2.54 7.08 -17.24
C VAL A 532 -3.80 7.06 -16.40
N TYR A 533 -3.91 8.02 -15.48
CA TYR A 533 -5.08 8.20 -14.63
C TYR A 533 -6.04 9.16 -15.30
N LEU A 534 -7.30 8.77 -15.39
CA LEU A 534 -8.38 9.53 -16.00
C LEU A 534 -9.36 9.99 -14.94
N SER A 535 -9.79 11.23 -15.01
CA SER A 535 -10.86 11.79 -14.18
C SER A 535 -11.86 12.52 -15.08
N ALA A 536 -13.04 11.98 -15.19
CA ALA A 536 -14.17 12.58 -15.92
C ALA A 536 -15.20 13.11 -14.94
N VAL A 537 -15.82 14.24 -15.24
CA VAL A 537 -16.90 14.84 -14.47
C VAL A 537 -18.10 15.02 -15.38
N GLY A 538 -19.30 14.64 -14.91
CA GLY A 538 -20.54 14.80 -15.65
C GLY A 538 -21.70 15.24 -14.76
N LYS A 539 -22.79 15.69 -15.38
CA LYS A 539 -24.06 16.01 -14.69
C LYS A 539 -24.91 14.77 -14.45
N SER A 540 -24.55 13.66 -15.10
CA SER A 540 -25.16 12.35 -14.94
C SER A 540 -24.09 11.25 -15.05
N GLU A 541 -24.42 10.06 -14.56
CA GLU A 541 -23.58 8.87 -14.68
C GLU A 541 -23.20 8.61 -16.15
N ALA A 542 -24.21 8.58 -17.03
CA ALA A 542 -24.00 8.32 -18.46
C ALA A 542 -23.08 9.35 -19.15
N GLU A 543 -23.17 10.63 -18.76
CA GLU A 543 -22.29 11.67 -19.28
C GLU A 543 -20.85 11.47 -18.81
N ALA A 544 -20.64 11.22 -17.51
CA ALA A 544 -19.31 10.97 -16.95
C ALA A 544 -18.66 9.71 -17.54
N ASP A 545 -19.44 8.64 -17.75
CA ASP A 545 -18.97 7.39 -18.36
C ASP A 545 -18.59 7.60 -19.85
N ALA A 546 -19.39 8.37 -20.60
CA ALA A 546 -19.08 8.71 -21.99
C ALA A 546 -17.76 9.50 -22.09
N VAL A 547 -17.59 10.54 -21.27
CA VAL A 547 -16.35 11.33 -21.22
C VAL A 547 -15.15 10.44 -20.83
N ASN A 548 -15.32 9.57 -19.83
CA ASN A 548 -14.24 8.69 -19.40
C ASN A 548 -13.81 7.73 -20.53
N ALA A 549 -14.76 7.22 -21.32
CA ALA A 549 -14.46 6.37 -22.47
C ALA A 549 -13.71 7.13 -23.58
N GLU A 550 -14.04 8.41 -23.81
CA GLU A 550 -13.31 9.27 -24.77
C GLU A 550 -11.88 9.58 -24.29
N LEU A 551 -11.72 9.88 -23.00
CA LEU A 551 -10.40 10.07 -22.39
C LEU A 551 -9.54 8.80 -22.48
N ALA A 552 -10.11 7.61 -22.31
CA ALA A 552 -9.39 6.35 -22.44
C ALA A 552 -8.86 6.13 -23.86
N LYS A 553 -9.67 6.42 -24.88
CA LYS A 553 -9.24 6.37 -26.29
C LYS A 553 -8.13 7.40 -26.57
N ALA A 554 -8.26 8.60 -26.03
CA ALA A 554 -7.23 9.63 -26.19
C ALA A 554 -5.92 9.23 -25.50
N ALA A 555 -5.97 8.59 -24.31
CA ALA A 555 -4.79 8.05 -23.65
C ALA A 555 -4.07 7.01 -24.51
N GLU A 556 -4.80 6.10 -25.20
CA GLU A 556 -4.21 5.14 -26.13
C GLU A 556 -3.51 5.82 -27.32
N MET A 557 -4.05 6.93 -27.78
CA MET A 557 -3.43 7.70 -28.89
C MET A 557 -2.18 8.44 -28.42
N LEU A 558 -2.19 8.99 -27.23
CA LEU A 558 -1.05 9.69 -26.62
C LEU A 558 0.13 8.75 -26.32
N MET A 559 -0.12 7.47 -26.11
CA MET A 559 0.88 6.46 -25.75
C MET A 559 1.47 5.73 -26.97
N LYS A 560 1.04 6.04 -28.18
CA LYS A 560 1.58 5.54 -29.46
C LYS A 560 2.65 6.47 -30.01
#